data_bd324642b665fb76d4ec9433e661f220
#
_entry.id   bd324642b665fb76d4ec9433e661f220
#
_cell.length_a   1.000
_cell.length_b   1.000
_cell.length_c   1.000
_cell.angle_alpha   90.00
_cell.angle_beta   90.00
_cell.angle_gamma   90.00
#
_symmetry.space_group_name_H-M   'P 1'
#
loop_
_entity.id
_entity.type
_entity.pdbx_description
1 polymer ?
#
loop_
_entity_poly.entity_id
_entity_poly.type
_entity_poly.pdbx_seq_one_letter_code
_entity_poly.pdbx_strand_id
1 'polypeptide(L)'
;MKRSALAGMLLALVLVAACGRGQATARTTVRFWGLGREGEVVRELVPEFEKRHPEIHVEVQQIPFTAAHEKLLTAYVGDATPDAAQLGNTWVPEFVSLRALEPLDARIARSAVVRGDSFPGVWDTNVIDGKTWGLPWYVDTRLLFYRTDLVAATGAHWPPRSWGEWREAMVRIKQRGGRGRFAILLPIDEYEQPVIFGLQNGAGLLAGGGRHGAFRDPRFRQAMAFYLDLYTSGLAPGLDRQSIANLYQQFAEGYFAMVITGPWNLGEFRNRLPPEMQDRWATAPLPPPEEGMPYPGASLAGGSSLVLFRRARASEAAWQWLQYLAEPAQQARFYQLSGDLPARPSAWRLAGLAADPRAASFLVQLEHVAPTPKVPEWERIATRVAECAEQVMRGGRDLDAALAALDADVDRILEKRRWLLDRSAEETERRP
;
A
#
# COMPACT_ATOMS: atom_id res chain seq x y z
N MET A 1 55.21 -56.35 -26.63
CA MET A 1 53.93 -56.51 -25.93
C MET A 1 53.81 -55.76 -24.58
N LYS A 2 54.86 -55.19 -23.97
CA LYS A 2 54.82 -54.48 -22.67
C LYS A 2 54.54 -52.96 -22.77
N ARG A 3 54.67 -52.34 -23.93
CA ARG A 3 54.41 -50.87 -24.12
C ARG A 3 52.94 -50.52 -24.42
N SER A 4 52.16 -51.45 -24.92
CA SER A 4 50.74 -51.24 -25.25
C SER A 4 49.82 -51.32 -24.00
N ALA A 5 50.22 -52.06 -22.96
CA ALA A 5 49.45 -52.20 -21.72
C ALA A 5 49.52 -50.93 -20.83
N LEU A 6 50.65 -50.21 -20.86
CA LEU A 6 50.81 -48.99 -20.06
C LEU A 6 50.00 -47.80 -20.64
N ALA A 7 49.86 -47.74 -21.96
CA ALA A 7 49.08 -46.66 -22.61
C ALA A 7 47.58 -46.83 -22.38
N GLY A 8 47.07 -48.08 -22.31
CA GLY A 8 45.68 -48.35 -22.01
C GLY A 8 45.29 -48.03 -20.54
N MET A 9 46.20 -48.25 -19.61
CA MET A 9 45.97 -47.97 -18.17
C MET A 9 46.02 -46.49 -17.84
N LEU A 10 46.85 -45.69 -18.53
CA LEU A 10 46.86 -44.23 -18.40
C LEU A 10 45.62 -43.57 -19.01
N LEU A 11 45.05 -44.10 -20.11
CA LEU A 11 43.83 -43.62 -20.72
C LEU A 11 42.59 -43.90 -19.87
N ALA A 12 42.57 -45.05 -19.19
CA ALA A 12 41.48 -45.43 -18.24
C ALA A 12 41.50 -44.54 -16.97
N LEU A 13 42.67 -44.15 -16.46
CA LEU A 13 42.79 -43.24 -15.32
C LEU A 13 42.35 -41.81 -15.63
N VAL A 14 42.55 -41.32 -16.85
CA VAL A 14 42.08 -39.99 -17.29
C VAL A 14 40.57 -39.97 -17.46
N LEU A 15 39.93 -41.06 -17.88
CA LEU A 15 38.46 -41.12 -18.03
C LEU A 15 37.77 -41.20 -16.68
N VAL A 16 38.36 -41.78 -15.63
CA VAL A 16 37.76 -41.80 -14.28
C VAL A 16 37.91 -40.44 -13.57
N ALA A 17 38.94 -39.69 -13.86
CA ALA A 17 39.11 -38.31 -13.33
C ALA A 17 38.16 -37.29 -14.00
N ALA A 18 37.61 -37.58 -15.19
CA ALA A 18 36.68 -36.70 -15.88
C ALA A 18 35.22 -36.87 -15.39
N CYS A 19 34.87 -37.95 -14.70
CA CYS A 19 33.52 -38.19 -14.12
C CYS A 19 33.33 -37.57 -12.75
N GLY A 20 34.34 -36.96 -12.15
CA GLY A 20 34.30 -36.32 -10.83
C GLY A 20 34.02 -34.79 -10.85
N ARG A 21 33.69 -34.21 -12.01
CA ARG A 21 33.11 -32.84 -12.01
C ARG A 21 31.68 -32.97 -11.54
N GLY A 22 31.48 -32.67 -10.26
CA GLY A 22 30.14 -32.56 -9.69
C GLY A 22 29.26 -31.77 -10.66
N GLN A 23 28.21 -32.40 -11.15
CA GLN A 23 27.13 -31.67 -11.79
C GLN A 23 26.73 -30.60 -10.79
N ALA A 24 27.06 -29.35 -11.10
CA ALA A 24 26.44 -28.22 -10.43
C ALA A 24 24.93 -28.45 -10.63
N THR A 25 24.25 -28.90 -9.58
CA THR A 25 22.79 -29.06 -9.60
C THR A 25 22.22 -27.73 -10.07
N ALA A 26 21.51 -27.75 -11.20
CA ALA A 26 20.93 -26.54 -11.75
C ALA A 26 20.06 -25.90 -10.66
N ARG A 27 20.38 -24.67 -10.27
CA ARG A 27 19.62 -23.95 -9.24
C ARG A 27 18.19 -23.73 -9.73
N THR A 28 17.24 -23.88 -8.84
CA THR A 28 15.84 -23.51 -9.14
C THR A 28 15.72 -22.01 -9.22
N THR A 29 15.32 -21.47 -10.38
CA THR A 29 15.15 -20.04 -10.55
C THR A 29 13.74 -19.62 -10.16
N VAL A 30 13.64 -18.68 -9.23
CA VAL A 30 12.41 -17.98 -8.83
C VAL A 30 12.35 -16.64 -9.53
N ARG A 31 11.32 -16.41 -10.34
CA ARG A 31 11.06 -15.11 -10.95
C ARG A 31 10.18 -14.28 -10.01
N PHE A 32 10.73 -13.19 -9.50
CA PHE A 32 10.03 -12.25 -8.62
C PHE A 32 9.88 -10.88 -9.28
N TRP A 33 8.68 -10.34 -9.31
CA TRP A 33 8.44 -8.97 -9.75
C TRP A 33 8.26 -8.05 -8.56
N GLY A 34 9.18 -7.08 -8.43
CA GLY A 34 9.11 -5.97 -7.48
C GLY A 34 8.72 -4.68 -8.18
N LEU A 35 7.98 -3.82 -7.49
CA LEU A 35 7.42 -2.61 -8.07
C LEU A 35 8.23 -1.38 -7.65
N GLY A 36 8.33 -0.38 -8.52
CA GLY A 36 8.96 0.90 -8.21
C GLY A 36 10.37 0.76 -7.62
N ARG A 37 10.66 1.59 -6.63
CA ARG A 37 11.92 1.57 -5.88
C ARG A 37 12.09 0.28 -5.06
N GLU A 38 11.00 -0.26 -4.54
CA GLU A 38 11.00 -1.49 -3.75
C GLU A 38 11.53 -2.68 -4.55
N GLY A 39 11.21 -2.73 -5.86
CA GLY A 39 11.76 -3.72 -6.78
C GLY A 39 13.27 -3.59 -7.03
N GLU A 40 13.84 -2.40 -6.84
CA GLU A 40 15.28 -2.18 -6.84
C GLU A 40 15.90 -2.64 -5.53
N VAL A 41 15.34 -2.17 -4.42
CA VAL A 41 15.85 -2.39 -3.06
C VAL A 41 15.83 -3.86 -2.66
N VAL A 42 14.79 -4.62 -3.04
CA VAL A 42 14.67 -6.04 -2.68
C VAL A 42 15.83 -6.90 -3.21
N ARG A 43 16.53 -6.45 -4.26
CA ARG A 43 17.72 -7.12 -4.77
C ARG A 43 18.84 -7.21 -3.75
N GLU A 44 18.92 -6.23 -2.83
CA GLU A 44 19.92 -6.21 -1.74
C GLU A 44 19.69 -7.33 -0.71
N LEU A 45 18.50 -7.94 -0.70
CA LEU A 45 18.15 -9.05 0.19
C LEU A 45 18.44 -10.42 -0.46
N VAL A 46 18.61 -10.48 -1.79
CA VAL A 46 18.82 -11.74 -2.53
C VAL A 46 20.09 -12.48 -2.09
N PRO A 47 21.28 -11.82 -1.95
CA PRO A 47 22.52 -12.54 -1.64
C PRO A 47 22.45 -13.32 -0.31
N GLU A 48 21.80 -12.76 0.72
CA GLU A 48 21.66 -13.43 2.02
C GLU A 48 20.67 -14.59 1.93
N PHE A 49 19.58 -14.44 1.17
CA PHE A 49 18.65 -15.53 0.89
C PHE A 49 19.34 -16.68 0.16
N GLU A 50 20.06 -16.41 -0.92
CA GLU A 50 20.76 -17.43 -1.71
C GLU A 50 21.87 -18.12 -0.93
N LYS A 51 22.47 -17.45 0.04
CA LYS A 51 23.42 -18.06 0.96
C LYS A 51 22.75 -19.08 1.89
N ARG A 52 21.50 -18.83 2.33
CA ARG A 52 20.68 -19.77 3.14
C ARG A 52 20.09 -20.89 2.31
N HIS A 53 19.86 -20.64 1.02
CA HIS A 53 19.21 -21.54 0.06
C HIS A 53 20.06 -21.64 -1.22
N PRO A 54 21.25 -22.31 -1.17
CA PRO A 54 22.17 -22.34 -2.30
C PRO A 54 21.60 -23.05 -3.54
N GLU A 55 20.56 -23.84 -3.38
CA GLU A 55 19.82 -24.51 -4.47
C GLU A 55 18.82 -23.58 -5.20
N ILE A 56 18.57 -22.36 -4.68
CA ILE A 56 17.64 -21.40 -5.27
C ILE A 56 18.41 -20.20 -5.84
N HIS A 57 17.93 -19.69 -6.96
CA HIS A 57 18.35 -18.41 -7.55
C HIS A 57 17.14 -17.52 -7.70
N VAL A 58 17.20 -16.26 -7.22
CA VAL A 58 16.10 -15.30 -7.32
C VAL A 58 16.40 -14.27 -8.40
N GLU A 59 15.59 -14.29 -9.46
CA GLU A 59 15.62 -13.29 -10.53
C GLU A 59 14.59 -12.21 -10.25
N VAL A 60 15.05 -11.01 -9.83
CA VAL A 60 14.19 -9.88 -9.54
C VAL A 60 14.03 -9.00 -10.77
N GLN A 61 12.79 -8.88 -11.27
CA GLN A 61 12.42 -7.90 -12.28
C GLN A 61 11.74 -6.71 -11.64
N GLN A 62 12.31 -5.52 -11.81
CA GLN A 62 11.69 -4.26 -11.39
C GLN A 62 10.68 -3.81 -12.45
N ILE A 63 9.49 -3.41 -11.98
CA ILE A 63 8.41 -2.86 -12.80
C ILE A 63 8.10 -1.45 -12.28
N PRO A 64 8.03 -0.40 -13.13
CA PRO A 64 7.55 0.90 -12.71
C PRO A 64 6.16 0.80 -12.06
N PHE A 65 5.98 1.41 -10.88
CA PHE A 65 4.73 1.27 -10.11
C PHE A 65 3.49 1.68 -10.93
N THR A 66 3.60 2.77 -11.69
CA THR A 66 2.51 3.31 -12.52
C THR A 66 2.08 2.39 -13.66
N ALA A 67 2.94 1.48 -14.10
CA ALA A 67 2.64 0.50 -15.16
C ALA A 67 2.41 -0.92 -14.63
N ALA A 68 2.59 -1.13 -13.33
CA ALA A 68 2.67 -2.46 -12.75
C ALA A 68 1.34 -3.22 -12.81
N HIS A 69 0.24 -2.56 -12.49
CA HIS A 69 -1.08 -3.17 -12.48
C HIS A 69 -1.44 -3.73 -13.87
N GLU A 70 -1.37 -2.89 -14.91
CA GLU A 70 -1.67 -3.31 -16.30
C GLU A 70 -0.70 -4.38 -16.80
N LYS A 71 0.58 -4.27 -16.45
CA LYS A 71 1.59 -5.25 -16.84
C LYS A 71 1.33 -6.63 -16.23
N LEU A 72 0.91 -6.67 -14.96
CA LEU A 72 0.54 -7.91 -14.28
C LEU A 72 -0.71 -8.54 -14.90
N LEU A 73 -1.73 -7.74 -15.24
CA LEU A 73 -2.94 -8.22 -15.94
C LEU A 73 -2.59 -8.77 -17.32
N THR A 74 -1.77 -8.05 -18.08
CA THR A 74 -1.30 -8.49 -19.40
C THR A 74 -0.52 -9.81 -19.32
N ALA A 75 0.38 -9.92 -18.32
CA ALA A 75 1.15 -11.13 -18.06
C ALA A 75 0.24 -12.32 -17.70
N TYR A 76 -0.82 -12.07 -16.92
CA TYR A 76 -1.80 -13.09 -16.59
C TYR A 76 -2.54 -13.62 -17.83
N VAL A 77 -3.01 -12.71 -18.69
CA VAL A 77 -3.68 -13.08 -19.95
C VAL A 77 -2.73 -13.85 -20.89
N GLY A 78 -1.46 -13.42 -20.94
CA GLY A 78 -0.42 -14.04 -21.78
C GLY A 78 0.23 -15.30 -21.20
N ASP A 79 -0.24 -15.82 -20.05
CA ASP A 79 0.37 -16.95 -19.32
C ASP A 79 1.88 -16.76 -19.02
N ALA A 80 2.26 -15.53 -18.75
CA ALA A 80 3.64 -15.09 -18.53
C ALA A 80 3.88 -14.47 -17.13
N THR A 81 3.01 -14.78 -16.15
CA THR A 81 3.19 -14.30 -14.77
C THR A 81 4.51 -14.76 -14.18
N PRO A 82 5.11 -14.00 -13.25
CA PRO A 82 6.22 -14.47 -12.44
C PRO A 82 5.76 -15.61 -11.50
N ASP A 83 6.69 -16.20 -10.75
CA ASP A 83 6.35 -17.16 -9.72
C ASP A 83 5.74 -16.47 -8.49
N ALA A 84 6.30 -15.34 -8.11
CA ALA A 84 5.82 -14.49 -7.03
C ALA A 84 6.00 -13.02 -7.37
N ALA A 85 5.25 -12.14 -6.71
CA ALA A 85 5.38 -10.70 -6.90
C ALA A 85 5.01 -9.91 -5.65
N GLN A 86 5.47 -8.65 -5.63
CA GLN A 86 4.86 -7.57 -4.89
C GLN A 86 3.54 -7.19 -5.57
N LEU A 87 2.50 -6.97 -4.79
CA LEU A 87 1.18 -6.54 -5.28
C LEU A 87 0.63 -5.46 -4.36
N GLY A 88 0.12 -4.37 -4.90
CA GLY A 88 -0.66 -3.42 -4.11
C GLY A 88 -1.81 -4.15 -3.42
N ASN A 89 -2.01 -3.90 -2.13
CA ASN A 89 -3.02 -4.67 -1.38
C ASN A 89 -4.45 -4.44 -1.89
N THR A 90 -4.75 -3.30 -2.49
CA THR A 90 -6.04 -3.00 -3.14
C THR A 90 -6.27 -3.81 -4.43
N TRP A 91 -5.20 -4.36 -5.03
CA TRP A 91 -5.28 -5.17 -6.25
C TRP A 91 -5.55 -6.65 -5.96
N VAL A 92 -5.31 -7.09 -4.73
CA VAL A 92 -5.50 -8.51 -4.33
C VAL A 92 -6.89 -9.05 -4.71
N PRO A 93 -8.01 -8.34 -4.46
CA PRO A 93 -9.34 -8.83 -4.82
C PRO A 93 -9.52 -9.10 -6.32
N GLU A 94 -8.92 -8.29 -7.19
CA GLU A 94 -8.99 -8.47 -8.64
C GLU A 94 -8.23 -9.73 -9.07
N PHE A 95 -6.98 -9.90 -8.61
CA PHE A 95 -6.17 -11.07 -8.96
C PHE A 95 -6.73 -12.38 -8.37
N VAL A 96 -7.43 -12.30 -7.22
CA VAL A 96 -8.20 -13.42 -6.67
C VAL A 96 -9.39 -13.77 -7.58
N SER A 97 -10.16 -12.79 -8.03
CA SER A 97 -11.30 -13.01 -8.91
C SER A 97 -10.90 -13.60 -10.27
N LEU A 98 -9.74 -13.22 -10.78
CA LEU A 98 -9.11 -13.80 -11.96
C LEU A 98 -8.58 -15.22 -11.73
N ARG A 99 -8.57 -15.72 -10.48
CA ARG A 99 -7.95 -17.00 -10.09
C ARG A 99 -6.44 -17.05 -10.40
N ALA A 100 -5.79 -15.89 -10.38
CA ALA A 100 -4.37 -15.77 -10.67
C ALA A 100 -3.47 -16.19 -9.49
N LEU A 101 -3.96 -16.02 -8.25
CA LEU A 101 -3.19 -16.25 -7.02
C LEU A 101 -3.45 -17.64 -6.44
N GLU A 102 -2.50 -18.12 -5.64
CA GLU A 102 -2.61 -19.30 -4.79
C GLU A 102 -3.07 -18.89 -3.39
N PRO A 103 -4.06 -19.57 -2.77
CA PRO A 103 -4.40 -19.32 -1.36
C PRO A 103 -3.28 -19.84 -0.47
N LEU A 104 -2.87 -19.04 0.52
CA LEU A 104 -1.67 -19.30 1.32
C LEU A 104 -1.93 -20.01 2.66
N ASP A 105 -3.20 -20.23 3.07
CA ASP A 105 -3.55 -20.76 4.39
C ASP A 105 -2.84 -22.06 4.73
N ALA A 106 -2.83 -23.03 3.79
CA ALA A 106 -2.16 -24.31 4.01
C ALA A 106 -0.63 -24.20 4.12
N ARG A 107 -0.04 -23.20 3.46
CA ARG A 107 1.39 -22.91 3.53
C ARG A 107 1.72 -22.18 4.83
N ILE A 108 0.91 -21.18 5.21
CA ILE A 108 1.05 -20.43 6.47
C ILE A 108 0.99 -21.37 7.67
N ALA A 109 0.04 -22.30 7.69
CA ALA A 109 -0.13 -23.26 8.78
C ALA A 109 1.10 -24.17 9.03
N ARG A 110 2.00 -24.28 8.05
CA ARG A 110 3.23 -25.10 8.11
C ARG A 110 4.50 -24.24 8.08
N SER A 111 4.39 -22.97 8.35
CA SER A 111 5.49 -21.99 8.25
C SER A 111 5.72 -21.25 9.56
N ALA A 112 6.78 -20.43 9.62
CA ALA A 112 7.04 -19.51 10.70
C ALA A 112 6.26 -18.19 10.60
N VAL A 113 5.39 -18.02 9.60
CA VAL A 113 4.56 -16.84 9.44
C VAL A 113 3.49 -16.82 10.52
N VAL A 114 3.47 -15.75 11.33
CA VAL A 114 2.53 -15.59 12.44
C VAL A 114 1.58 -14.43 12.14
N ARG A 115 0.30 -14.74 11.88
CA ARG A 115 -0.75 -13.74 11.65
C ARG A 115 -0.84 -12.72 12.78
N GLY A 116 -0.72 -13.16 14.04
CA GLY A 116 -0.81 -12.29 15.21
C GLY A 116 0.33 -11.27 15.36
N ASP A 117 1.40 -11.39 14.56
CA ASP A 117 2.47 -10.40 14.46
C ASP A 117 2.31 -9.52 13.21
N SER A 118 1.10 -9.24 12.78
CA SER A 118 0.80 -8.26 11.73
C SER A 118 -0.28 -7.32 12.23
N PHE A 119 -0.29 -6.08 11.75
CA PHE A 119 -1.39 -5.16 12.05
C PHE A 119 -2.70 -5.74 11.51
N PRO A 120 -3.76 -5.88 12.35
CA PRO A 120 -4.97 -6.62 11.96
C PRO A 120 -5.63 -6.09 10.69
N GLY A 121 -5.77 -4.77 10.55
CA GLY A 121 -6.36 -4.13 9.37
C GLY A 121 -5.53 -4.36 8.11
N VAL A 122 -4.19 -4.40 8.23
CA VAL A 122 -3.29 -4.66 7.10
C VAL A 122 -3.33 -6.14 6.69
N TRP A 123 -3.35 -7.06 7.66
CA TRP A 123 -3.55 -8.48 7.35
C TRP A 123 -4.88 -8.72 6.64
N ASP A 124 -5.94 -8.04 7.12
CA ASP A 124 -7.29 -8.21 6.59
C ASP A 124 -7.41 -7.82 5.10
N THR A 125 -6.58 -6.89 4.60
CA THR A 125 -6.55 -6.56 3.17
C THR A 125 -6.22 -7.77 2.27
N ASN A 126 -5.54 -8.78 2.81
CA ASN A 126 -5.16 -9.99 2.11
C ASN A 126 -6.16 -11.15 2.28
N VAL A 127 -7.22 -10.94 3.06
CA VAL A 127 -8.24 -11.96 3.32
C VAL A 127 -9.46 -11.70 2.45
N ILE A 128 -9.66 -12.54 1.43
CA ILE A 128 -10.80 -12.49 0.52
C ILE A 128 -11.56 -13.82 0.64
N ASP A 129 -12.87 -13.75 0.85
CA ASP A 129 -13.75 -14.92 1.04
C ASP A 129 -13.22 -15.91 2.10
N GLY A 130 -12.70 -15.37 3.21
CA GLY A 130 -12.18 -16.14 4.35
C GLY A 130 -10.83 -16.82 4.12
N LYS A 131 -10.17 -16.61 2.97
CA LYS A 131 -8.86 -17.17 2.64
C LYS A 131 -7.80 -16.09 2.55
N THR A 132 -6.57 -16.41 2.93
CA THR A 132 -5.40 -15.54 2.83
C THR A 132 -4.73 -15.70 1.47
N TRP A 133 -4.51 -14.60 0.72
CA TRP A 133 -3.99 -14.61 -0.64
C TRP A 133 -2.64 -13.91 -0.79
N GLY A 134 -2.18 -13.22 0.25
CA GLY A 134 -0.88 -12.54 0.28
C GLY A 134 -0.36 -12.41 1.70
N LEU A 135 0.94 -12.16 1.83
CA LEU A 135 1.57 -11.81 3.10
C LEU A 135 1.82 -10.30 3.11
N PRO A 136 1.39 -9.56 4.15
CA PRO A 136 1.75 -8.16 4.29
C PRO A 136 3.28 -7.97 4.29
N TRP A 137 3.79 -7.11 3.41
CA TRP A 137 5.24 -6.86 3.30
C TRP A 137 5.64 -5.55 3.96
N TYR A 138 5.05 -4.46 3.51
CA TYR A 138 5.16 -3.16 4.14
C TYR A 138 3.79 -2.46 4.18
N VAL A 139 3.69 -1.46 5.04
CA VAL A 139 2.43 -0.73 5.23
C VAL A 139 2.49 0.66 4.60
N ASP A 140 1.35 1.05 4.07
CA ASP A 140 1.05 2.40 3.64
C ASP A 140 -0.25 2.84 4.34
N THR A 141 -0.12 3.78 5.26
CA THR A 141 -1.27 4.49 5.82
C THR A 141 -1.01 5.98 5.74
N ARG A 142 -2.06 6.76 5.68
CA ARG A 142 -1.95 8.22 5.61
C ARG A 142 -2.08 8.81 7.00
N LEU A 143 -1.24 9.81 7.28
CA LEU A 143 -1.36 10.66 8.45
C LEU A 143 -0.88 12.08 8.15
N LEU A 144 -0.91 12.94 9.14
CA LEU A 144 -0.59 14.35 8.99
C LEU A 144 0.90 14.59 9.21
N PHE A 145 1.58 15.17 8.22
CA PHE A 145 2.89 15.83 8.37
C PHE A 145 2.64 17.31 8.54
N TYR A 146 3.28 17.95 9.51
CA TYR A 146 2.99 19.34 9.81
C TYR A 146 4.20 20.15 10.30
N ARG A 147 4.17 21.45 10.08
CA ARG A 147 5.11 22.46 10.57
C ARG A 147 4.80 22.78 12.03
N THR A 148 5.67 22.33 12.95
CA THR A 148 5.51 22.54 14.39
C THR A 148 5.49 24.02 14.77
N ASP A 149 6.35 24.84 14.14
CA ASP A 149 6.44 26.28 14.38
C ASP A 149 5.20 27.03 13.91
N LEU A 150 4.65 26.70 12.73
CA LEU A 150 3.45 27.34 12.20
C LEU A 150 2.20 26.98 13.00
N VAL A 151 2.10 25.72 13.44
CA VAL A 151 1.00 25.26 14.30
C VAL A 151 1.09 25.89 15.69
N ALA A 152 2.26 25.86 16.34
CA ALA A 152 2.46 26.46 17.67
C ALA A 152 2.12 27.96 17.66
N ALA A 153 2.44 28.69 16.60
CA ALA A 153 2.11 30.09 16.46
C ALA A 153 0.59 30.37 16.51
N THR A 154 -0.27 29.39 16.25
CA THR A 154 -1.73 29.56 16.32
C THR A 154 -2.29 29.57 17.73
N GLY A 155 -1.55 29.00 18.71
CA GLY A 155 -2.05 28.74 20.05
C GLY A 155 -3.17 27.66 20.10
N ALA A 156 -3.39 26.91 19.01
CA ALA A 156 -4.35 25.82 18.99
C ALA A 156 -3.86 24.63 19.82
N HIS A 157 -4.79 23.90 20.41
CA HIS A 157 -4.47 22.58 20.98
C HIS A 157 -4.01 21.62 19.87
N TRP A 158 -2.94 20.87 20.10
CA TRP A 158 -2.35 19.99 19.11
C TRP A 158 -1.84 18.68 19.71
N PRO A 159 -2.05 17.52 19.09
CA PRO A 159 -2.83 17.31 17.85
C PRO A 159 -4.34 17.51 18.05
N PRO A 160 -5.08 17.89 16.99
CA PRO A 160 -6.53 18.14 17.06
C PRO A 160 -7.30 16.85 17.36
N ARG A 161 -8.42 16.99 18.10
CA ARG A 161 -9.25 15.85 18.52
C ARG A 161 -10.52 15.70 17.69
N SER A 162 -10.79 16.64 16.76
CA SER A 162 -11.90 16.58 15.83
C SER A 162 -11.59 17.32 14.54
N TRP A 163 -12.37 17.10 13.48
CA TRP A 163 -12.30 17.89 12.27
C TRP A 163 -12.57 19.38 12.54
N GLY A 164 -13.44 19.70 13.51
CA GLY A 164 -13.73 21.07 13.91
C GLY A 164 -12.49 21.76 14.44
N GLU A 165 -11.81 21.19 15.46
CA GLU A 165 -10.57 21.73 16.02
C GLU A 165 -9.46 21.84 14.95
N TRP A 166 -9.37 20.84 14.08
CA TRP A 166 -8.39 20.84 12.99
C TRP A 166 -8.65 21.98 12.00
N ARG A 167 -9.91 22.17 11.62
CA ARG A 167 -10.32 23.26 10.74
C ARG A 167 -10.04 24.63 11.36
N GLU A 168 -10.32 24.82 12.65
CA GLU A 168 -9.99 26.05 13.36
C GLU A 168 -8.50 26.36 13.37
N ALA A 169 -7.66 25.34 13.63
CA ALA A 169 -6.20 25.50 13.54
C ALA A 169 -5.76 25.90 12.11
N MET A 170 -6.34 25.26 11.08
CA MET A 170 -6.09 25.60 9.67
C MET A 170 -6.49 27.05 9.34
N VAL A 171 -7.65 27.52 9.81
CA VAL A 171 -8.10 28.92 9.62
C VAL A 171 -7.10 29.89 10.26
N ARG A 172 -6.65 29.62 11.51
CA ARG A 172 -5.65 30.45 12.18
C ARG A 172 -4.31 30.47 11.45
N ILE A 173 -3.86 29.32 10.90
CA ILE A 173 -2.65 29.25 10.07
C ILE A 173 -2.82 30.13 8.80
N LYS A 174 -3.94 29.98 8.11
CA LYS A 174 -4.24 30.75 6.90
C LYS A 174 -4.25 32.25 7.15
N GLN A 175 -4.89 32.68 8.24
CA GLN A 175 -4.94 34.11 8.63
C GLN A 175 -3.55 34.69 8.90
N ARG A 176 -2.67 33.93 9.54
CA ARG A 176 -1.29 34.36 9.84
C ARG A 176 -0.38 34.33 8.62
N GLY A 177 -0.57 33.32 7.73
CA GLY A 177 0.25 33.14 6.54
C GLY A 177 -0.04 34.19 5.44
N GLY A 178 -1.21 34.80 5.45
CA GLY A 178 -1.62 35.82 4.47
C GLY A 178 -1.94 35.25 3.08
N ARG A 179 -1.91 36.12 2.09
CA ARG A 179 -2.20 35.78 0.69
C ARG A 179 -1.14 34.84 0.12
N GLY A 180 -1.54 33.87 -0.71
CA GLY A 180 -0.63 32.93 -1.40
C GLY A 180 -0.07 31.80 -0.52
N ARG A 181 -0.51 31.67 0.75
CA ARG A 181 -0.14 30.55 1.64
C ARG A 181 -1.38 29.78 2.03
N PHE A 182 -1.20 28.49 2.27
CA PHE A 182 -2.28 27.54 2.57
C PHE A 182 -2.03 26.84 3.91
N ALA A 183 -3.09 26.35 4.52
CA ALA A 183 -2.95 25.58 5.76
C ALA A 183 -2.55 24.14 5.49
N ILE A 184 -3.12 23.53 4.45
CA ILE A 184 -2.89 22.11 4.12
C ILE A 184 -2.73 21.94 2.61
N LEU A 185 -1.88 21.01 2.20
CA LEU A 185 -1.78 20.53 0.83
C LEU A 185 -2.52 19.20 0.72
N LEU A 186 -3.49 19.16 -0.18
CA LEU A 186 -4.23 17.95 -0.58
C LEU A 186 -4.28 17.95 -2.11
N PRO A 187 -3.63 17.04 -2.82
CA PRO A 187 -3.78 16.92 -4.27
C PRO A 187 -5.21 16.56 -4.64
N ILE A 188 -5.80 17.27 -5.61
CA ILE A 188 -7.21 17.09 -5.99
C ILE A 188 -7.48 15.81 -6.77
N ASP A 189 -6.44 15.20 -7.34
CA ASP A 189 -6.47 13.99 -8.14
C ASP A 189 -6.19 12.71 -7.33
N GLU A 190 -6.19 12.80 -5.98
CA GLU A 190 -6.05 11.66 -5.08
C GLU A 190 -7.40 11.27 -4.47
N TYR A 191 -7.74 9.99 -4.55
CA TYR A 191 -8.98 9.45 -3.97
C TYR A 191 -8.86 9.16 -2.47
N GLU A 192 -7.62 9.03 -1.97
CA GLU A 192 -7.36 8.59 -0.60
C GLU A 192 -7.98 9.51 0.43
N GLN A 193 -7.84 10.83 0.28
CA GLN A 193 -8.35 11.79 1.27
C GLN A 193 -9.88 11.75 1.41
N PRO A 194 -10.68 11.87 0.34
CA PRO A 194 -12.14 11.78 0.48
C PRO A 194 -12.60 10.40 0.98
N VAL A 195 -11.90 9.33 0.62
CA VAL A 195 -12.18 7.98 1.12
C VAL A 195 -11.84 7.87 2.61
N ILE A 196 -10.68 8.38 3.06
CA ILE A 196 -10.30 8.42 4.47
C ILE A 196 -11.37 9.14 5.30
N PHE A 197 -11.76 10.33 4.89
CA PHE A 197 -12.80 11.09 5.60
C PHE A 197 -14.16 10.35 5.62
N GLY A 198 -14.51 9.68 4.53
CA GLY A 198 -15.68 8.81 4.50
C GLY A 198 -15.61 7.68 5.53
N LEU A 199 -14.48 6.97 5.58
CA LEU A 199 -14.26 5.88 6.53
C LEU A 199 -14.23 6.39 7.98
N GLN A 200 -13.61 7.54 8.25
CA GLN A 200 -13.62 8.18 9.57
C GLN A 200 -15.03 8.47 10.06
N ASN A 201 -15.91 8.88 9.15
CA ASN A 201 -17.31 9.17 9.46
C ASN A 201 -18.21 7.91 9.45
N GLY A 202 -17.62 6.73 9.29
CA GLY A 202 -18.34 5.44 9.31
C GLY A 202 -19.17 5.20 8.06
N ALA A 203 -18.87 5.85 6.93
CA ALA A 203 -19.54 5.59 5.67
C ALA A 203 -19.16 4.22 5.12
N GLY A 204 -20.16 3.45 4.70
CA GLY A 204 -19.96 2.31 3.82
C GLY A 204 -19.87 2.81 2.38
N LEU A 205 -18.71 2.62 1.73
CA LEU A 205 -18.50 3.10 0.35
C LEU A 205 -19.32 2.30 -0.69
N LEU A 206 -19.64 1.06 -0.36
CA LEU A 206 -20.48 0.16 -1.16
C LEU A 206 -21.57 -0.46 -0.30
N ALA A 207 -22.74 -0.73 -0.90
CA ALA A 207 -23.89 -1.38 -0.28
C ALA A 207 -24.13 -2.78 -0.84
N GLY A 208 -25.01 -3.55 -0.15
CA GLY A 208 -25.43 -4.86 -0.61
C GLY A 208 -24.32 -5.90 -0.77
N GLY A 209 -23.29 -5.86 0.09
CA GLY A 209 -22.14 -6.78 -0.05
C GLY A 209 -21.27 -6.47 -1.26
N GLY A 210 -21.10 -5.20 -1.61
CA GLY A 210 -20.30 -4.75 -2.75
C GLY A 210 -21.04 -4.84 -4.09
N ARG A 211 -22.36 -4.74 -4.07
CA ARG A 211 -23.22 -4.79 -5.26
C ARG A 211 -23.58 -3.41 -5.82
N HIS A 212 -23.60 -2.39 -4.96
CA HIS A 212 -24.03 -1.04 -5.30
C HIS A 212 -23.11 0.01 -4.71
N GLY A 213 -23.05 1.18 -5.35
CA GLY A 213 -22.46 2.38 -4.78
C GLY A 213 -23.26 2.85 -3.55
N ALA A 214 -22.58 3.46 -2.59
CA ALA A 214 -23.19 4.02 -1.39
C ALA A 214 -22.65 5.42 -1.06
N PHE A 215 -22.28 6.19 -2.07
CA PHE A 215 -21.66 7.50 -1.91
C PHE A 215 -22.66 8.61 -1.59
N ARG A 216 -23.95 8.36 -1.76
CA ARG A 216 -25.04 9.23 -1.28
C ARG A 216 -25.36 9.03 0.20
N ASP A 217 -24.72 8.08 0.89
CA ASP A 217 -24.83 7.93 2.34
C ASP A 217 -24.57 9.30 3.00
N PRO A 218 -25.43 9.76 3.94
CA PRO A 218 -25.25 11.05 4.61
C PRO A 218 -23.88 11.23 5.26
N ARG A 219 -23.27 10.14 5.74
CA ARG A 219 -21.93 10.15 6.35
C ARG A 219 -20.84 10.43 5.31
N PHE A 220 -20.92 9.78 4.12
CA PHE A 220 -19.98 10.07 3.04
C PHE A 220 -20.19 11.48 2.48
N ARG A 221 -21.43 11.91 2.31
CA ARG A 221 -21.77 13.26 1.91
C ARG A 221 -21.18 14.32 2.84
N GLN A 222 -21.30 14.12 4.17
CA GLN A 222 -20.71 15.02 5.17
C GLN A 222 -19.18 15.05 5.07
N ALA A 223 -18.55 13.88 4.90
CA ALA A 223 -17.11 13.76 4.73
C ALA A 223 -16.62 14.48 3.46
N MET A 224 -17.32 14.29 2.34
CA MET A 224 -17.01 14.97 1.09
C MET A 224 -17.22 16.48 1.20
N ALA A 225 -18.26 16.92 1.90
CA ALA A 225 -18.50 18.34 2.15
C ALA A 225 -17.36 18.96 2.99
N PHE A 226 -16.89 18.29 4.03
CA PHE A 226 -15.71 18.72 4.80
C PHE A 226 -14.44 18.80 3.92
N TYR A 227 -14.17 17.76 3.13
CA TYR A 227 -13.03 17.75 2.20
C TYR A 227 -13.07 18.92 1.22
N LEU A 228 -14.21 19.18 0.61
CA LEU A 228 -14.41 20.28 -0.36
C LEU A 228 -14.35 21.65 0.30
N ASP A 229 -14.82 21.79 1.55
CA ASP A 229 -14.71 23.05 2.31
C ASP A 229 -13.26 23.50 2.48
N LEU A 230 -12.31 22.58 2.60
CA LEU A 230 -10.89 22.92 2.70
C LEU A 230 -10.38 23.70 1.48
N TYR A 231 -10.92 23.43 0.30
CA TYR A 231 -10.58 24.17 -0.93
C TYR A 231 -11.40 25.44 -1.08
N THR A 232 -12.72 25.37 -0.90
CA THR A 232 -13.61 26.52 -1.09
C THR A 232 -13.38 27.62 -0.06
N SER A 233 -12.92 27.26 1.16
CA SER A 233 -12.47 28.19 2.19
C SER A 233 -11.05 28.70 1.98
N GLY A 234 -10.35 28.26 0.91
CA GLY A 234 -8.96 28.64 0.61
C GLY A 234 -7.94 28.13 1.62
N LEU A 235 -8.26 27.06 2.37
CA LEU A 235 -7.34 26.40 3.30
C LEU A 235 -6.38 25.47 2.57
N ALA A 236 -6.82 24.85 1.46
CA ALA A 236 -6.02 24.02 0.56
C ALA A 236 -5.94 24.66 -0.84
N PRO A 237 -4.81 24.53 -1.57
CA PRO A 237 -4.73 24.92 -2.98
C PRO A 237 -5.43 23.86 -3.86
N GLY A 238 -6.09 24.30 -4.92
CA GLY A 238 -6.70 23.41 -5.93
C GLY A 238 -5.67 22.90 -6.93
N LEU A 239 -4.61 22.21 -6.48
CA LEU A 239 -3.53 21.69 -7.29
C LEU A 239 -3.61 20.17 -7.41
N ASP A 240 -3.36 19.63 -8.61
CA ASP A 240 -3.10 18.22 -8.84
C ASP A 240 -1.62 17.87 -8.54
N ARG A 241 -1.28 16.58 -8.48
CA ARG A 241 0.07 16.11 -8.19
C ARG A 241 1.12 16.62 -9.19
N GLN A 242 0.75 16.80 -10.45
CA GLN A 242 1.65 17.28 -11.50
C GLN A 242 1.97 18.77 -11.34
N SER A 243 1.03 19.54 -10.81
CA SER A 243 1.18 20.97 -10.53
C SER A 243 1.99 21.28 -9.27
N ILE A 244 2.29 20.27 -8.44
CA ILE A 244 3.13 20.40 -7.25
C ILE A 244 4.61 20.28 -7.67
N ALA A 245 5.26 21.42 -7.91
CA ALA A 245 6.61 21.45 -8.46
C ALA A 245 7.67 20.83 -7.52
N ASN A 246 7.62 21.17 -6.21
CA ASN A 246 8.52 20.63 -5.19
C ASN A 246 7.85 20.71 -3.81
N LEU A 247 7.29 19.58 -3.40
CA LEU A 247 6.60 19.45 -2.12
C LEU A 247 7.48 19.88 -0.92
N TYR A 248 8.73 19.45 -0.90
CA TYR A 248 9.63 19.66 0.24
C TYR A 248 10.07 21.10 0.35
N GLN A 249 10.40 21.75 -0.77
CA GLN A 249 10.73 23.14 -0.82
C GLN A 249 9.53 24.02 -0.43
N GLN A 250 8.36 23.75 -1.00
CA GLN A 250 7.12 24.48 -0.67
C GLN A 250 6.75 24.35 0.81
N PHE A 251 6.95 23.14 1.41
CA PHE A 251 6.77 22.94 2.84
C PHE A 251 7.79 23.73 3.67
N ALA A 252 9.07 23.71 3.30
CA ALA A 252 10.11 24.46 3.98
C ALA A 252 9.86 25.97 3.95
N GLU A 253 9.41 26.50 2.82
CA GLU A 253 9.06 27.92 2.63
C GLU A 253 7.72 28.29 3.32
N GLY A 254 6.97 27.34 3.82
CA GLY A 254 5.67 27.52 4.47
C GLY A 254 4.57 27.92 3.47
N TYR A 255 4.67 27.49 2.21
CA TYR A 255 3.59 27.65 1.24
C TYR A 255 2.32 26.92 1.72
N PHE A 256 2.50 25.77 2.37
CA PHE A 256 1.50 25.10 3.19
C PHE A 256 2.14 24.60 4.50
N ALA A 257 1.33 24.49 5.55
CA ALA A 257 1.79 24.08 6.88
C ALA A 257 1.60 22.57 7.15
N MET A 258 0.72 21.93 6.41
CA MET A 258 0.36 20.52 6.61
C MET A 258 0.21 19.79 5.28
N VAL A 259 0.42 18.47 5.30
CA VAL A 259 0.11 17.57 4.18
C VAL A 259 -0.32 16.21 4.74
N ILE A 260 -1.36 15.61 4.16
CA ILE A 260 -1.70 14.20 4.40
C ILE A 260 -0.90 13.37 3.42
N THR A 261 -0.03 12.50 3.95
CA THR A 261 0.80 11.64 3.10
C THR A 261 1.20 10.36 3.84
N GLY A 262 1.97 9.51 3.16
CA GLY A 262 2.36 8.19 3.65
C GLY A 262 3.79 8.10 4.21
N PRO A 263 4.18 6.90 4.70
CA PRO A 263 5.43 6.68 5.43
C PRO A 263 6.70 6.91 4.59
N TRP A 264 6.65 6.74 3.27
CA TRP A 264 7.80 7.04 2.39
C TRP A 264 8.32 8.47 2.57
N ASN A 265 7.45 9.40 2.96
CA ASN A 265 7.84 10.76 3.21
C ASN A 265 8.64 10.97 4.51
N LEU A 266 8.72 10.01 5.43
CA LEU A 266 9.61 10.13 6.59
C LEU A 266 11.08 10.27 6.18
N GLY A 267 11.53 9.42 5.27
CA GLY A 267 12.89 9.48 4.71
C GLY A 267 13.10 10.72 3.85
N GLU A 268 12.14 11.03 2.97
CA GLU A 268 12.23 12.16 2.06
C GLU A 268 12.28 13.50 2.80
N PHE A 269 11.48 13.69 3.85
CA PHE A 269 11.53 14.90 4.69
C PHE A 269 12.87 15.04 5.41
N ARG A 270 13.44 13.94 5.92
CA ARG A 270 14.78 13.95 6.54
C ARG A 270 15.87 14.33 5.54
N ASN A 271 15.79 13.83 4.32
CA ASN A 271 16.84 13.98 3.32
C ASN A 271 16.74 15.28 2.52
N ARG A 272 15.52 15.79 2.31
CA ARG A 272 15.27 16.92 1.40
C ARG A 272 14.96 18.25 2.09
N LEU A 273 14.53 18.23 3.35
CA LEU A 273 14.35 19.48 4.08
C LEU A 273 15.71 20.04 4.51
N PRO A 274 15.91 21.36 4.47
CA PRO A 274 17.13 22.01 4.97
C PRO A 274 17.41 21.66 6.44
N PRO A 275 18.69 21.66 6.88
CA PRO A 275 19.05 21.30 8.27
C PRO A 275 18.28 22.10 9.33
N GLU A 276 18.08 23.39 9.10
CA GLU A 276 17.32 24.28 10.00
C GLU A 276 15.84 23.98 10.10
N MET A 277 15.34 23.11 9.22
CA MET A 277 13.94 22.66 9.19
C MET A 277 13.74 21.33 9.92
N GLN A 278 14.82 20.60 10.27
CA GLN A 278 14.70 19.24 10.79
C GLN A 278 13.95 19.17 12.13
N ASP A 279 14.04 20.20 12.97
CA ASP A 279 13.32 20.30 14.24
C ASP A 279 11.98 21.05 14.13
N ARG A 280 11.58 21.46 12.90
CA ARG A 280 10.36 22.26 12.68
C ARG A 280 9.24 21.46 12.00
N TRP A 281 9.33 20.16 11.97
CA TRP A 281 8.25 19.30 11.45
C TRP A 281 8.05 18.08 12.34
N ALA A 282 6.84 17.62 12.36
CA ALA A 282 6.45 16.38 13.02
C ALA A 282 5.29 15.70 12.27
N THR A 283 4.89 14.56 12.79
CA THR A 283 3.73 13.80 12.29
C THR A 283 2.70 13.68 13.40
N ALA A 284 1.43 13.58 13.01
CA ALA A 284 0.33 13.31 13.94
C ALA A 284 -0.70 12.40 13.28
N PRO A 285 -1.33 11.48 14.02
CA PRO A 285 -2.48 10.74 13.55
C PRO A 285 -3.63 11.68 13.14
N LEU A 286 -4.49 11.20 12.25
CA LEU A 286 -5.63 11.97 11.76
C LEU A 286 -6.72 12.08 12.84
N PRO A 287 -7.34 13.25 13.02
CA PRO A 287 -8.44 13.41 13.98
C PRO A 287 -9.72 12.72 13.48
N PRO A 288 -10.61 12.29 14.41
CA PRO A 288 -11.94 11.83 14.06
C PRO A 288 -12.84 13.00 13.65
N PRO A 289 -14.05 12.73 13.06
CA PRO A 289 -15.01 13.76 12.69
C PRO A 289 -15.49 14.65 13.84
N GLU A 290 -15.79 14.04 14.97
CA GLU A 290 -16.41 14.73 16.12
C GLU A 290 -15.62 14.50 17.41
N GLU A 291 -15.71 15.47 18.32
CA GLU A 291 -15.16 15.36 19.65
C GLU A 291 -15.85 14.22 20.42
N GLY A 292 -15.06 13.47 21.20
CA GLY A 292 -15.55 12.31 21.94
C GLY A 292 -15.59 10.99 21.17
N MET A 293 -15.38 11.02 19.85
CA MET A 293 -15.12 9.80 19.08
C MET A 293 -13.74 9.20 19.38
N PRO A 294 -13.53 7.89 19.13
CA PRO A 294 -12.21 7.27 19.29
C PRO A 294 -11.12 8.02 18.52
N TYR A 295 -10.02 8.33 19.20
CA TYR A 295 -8.83 8.94 18.59
C TYR A 295 -7.71 7.90 18.47
N PRO A 296 -7.01 7.84 17.37
CA PRO A 296 -7.22 8.63 16.16
C PRO A 296 -8.43 8.21 15.32
N GLY A 297 -8.87 9.08 14.41
CA GLY A 297 -9.78 8.72 13.35
C GLY A 297 -9.18 7.68 12.42
N ALA A 298 -9.99 6.90 11.75
CA ALA A 298 -9.52 5.88 10.82
C ALA A 298 -8.68 6.46 9.68
N SER A 299 -7.72 5.68 9.19
CA SER A 299 -7.02 5.92 7.94
C SER A 299 -7.08 4.67 7.04
N LEU A 300 -6.45 4.71 5.87
CA LEU A 300 -6.44 3.56 4.98
C LEU A 300 -5.48 2.47 5.46
N ALA A 301 -5.91 1.22 5.38
CA ALA A 301 -5.07 0.05 5.47
C ALA A 301 -4.43 -0.20 4.09
N GLY A 302 -3.43 0.58 3.74
CA GLY A 302 -2.67 0.47 2.51
C GLY A 302 -1.39 -0.34 2.66
N GLY A 303 -0.66 -0.47 1.57
CA GLY A 303 0.64 -1.13 1.51
C GLY A 303 0.76 -2.13 0.38
N SER A 304 1.78 -2.96 0.47
CA SER A 304 2.00 -4.02 -0.50
C SER A 304 2.06 -5.38 0.15
N SER A 305 1.62 -6.35 -0.61
CA SER A 305 1.57 -7.75 -0.24
C SER A 305 2.50 -8.59 -1.12
N LEU A 306 3.07 -9.62 -0.54
CA LEU A 306 3.81 -10.66 -1.24
C LEU A 306 2.82 -11.74 -1.66
N VAL A 307 2.70 -12.00 -2.95
CA VAL A 307 1.74 -12.97 -3.50
C VAL A 307 2.43 -14.08 -4.28
N LEU A 308 1.82 -15.25 -4.28
CA LEU A 308 2.24 -16.41 -5.05
C LEU A 308 1.27 -16.63 -6.20
N PHE A 309 1.77 -16.72 -7.42
CA PHE A 309 0.92 -17.01 -8.57
C PHE A 309 0.57 -18.49 -8.64
N ARG A 310 -0.67 -18.80 -8.97
CA ARG A 310 -1.17 -20.19 -9.08
C ARG A 310 -0.41 -21.03 -10.12
N ARG A 311 0.11 -20.39 -11.17
CA ARG A 311 0.87 -21.04 -12.24
C ARG A 311 2.38 -20.90 -12.08
N ALA A 312 2.85 -20.61 -10.85
CA ALA A 312 4.27 -20.55 -10.54
C ALA A 312 4.97 -21.87 -10.92
N ARG A 313 6.05 -21.76 -11.67
CA ARG A 313 6.86 -22.94 -12.06
C ARG A 313 7.75 -23.42 -10.92
N ALA A 314 8.19 -22.48 -10.09
CA ALA A 314 9.04 -22.72 -8.92
C ALA A 314 8.27 -22.43 -7.62
N SER A 315 7.02 -22.91 -7.49
CA SER A 315 6.09 -22.53 -6.42
C SER A 315 6.66 -22.73 -5.01
N GLU A 316 7.36 -23.86 -4.74
CA GLU A 316 7.94 -24.13 -3.42
C GLU A 316 9.13 -23.19 -3.11
N ALA A 317 10.03 -23.00 -4.06
CA ALA A 317 11.16 -22.09 -3.91
C ALA A 317 10.68 -20.63 -3.80
N ALA A 318 9.65 -20.26 -4.57
CA ALA A 318 9.02 -18.95 -4.45
C ALA A 318 8.38 -18.72 -3.07
N TRP A 319 7.73 -19.75 -2.50
CA TRP A 319 7.20 -19.66 -1.15
C TRP A 319 8.31 -19.47 -0.10
N GLN A 320 9.45 -20.14 -0.22
CA GLN A 320 10.60 -19.91 0.66
C GLN A 320 11.11 -18.47 0.57
N TRP A 321 11.17 -17.90 -0.65
CA TRP A 321 11.51 -16.50 -0.84
C TRP A 321 10.51 -15.55 -0.16
N LEU A 322 9.19 -15.79 -0.31
CA LEU A 322 8.17 -14.97 0.35
C LEU A 322 8.24 -15.07 1.88
N GLN A 323 8.48 -16.27 2.42
CA GLN A 323 8.68 -16.45 3.87
C GLN A 323 9.88 -15.64 4.38
N TYR A 324 11.00 -15.71 3.66
CA TYR A 324 12.20 -14.95 3.99
C TYR A 324 11.92 -13.43 4.00
N LEU A 325 11.28 -12.89 2.96
CA LEU A 325 10.90 -11.48 2.93
C LEU A 325 9.92 -11.10 4.05
N ALA A 326 9.09 -12.03 4.49
CA ALA A 326 8.14 -11.82 5.58
C ALA A 326 8.77 -11.96 6.99
N GLU A 327 10.04 -12.39 7.12
CA GLU A 327 10.73 -12.44 8.42
C GLU A 327 10.84 -11.04 9.03
N PRO A 328 10.65 -10.87 10.35
CA PRO A 328 10.81 -9.56 11.01
C PRO A 328 12.14 -8.89 10.74
N ALA A 329 13.23 -9.67 10.73
CA ALA A 329 14.57 -9.16 10.45
C ALA A 329 14.70 -8.60 9.02
N GLN A 330 14.06 -9.28 8.05
CA GLN A 330 14.09 -8.85 6.65
C GLN A 330 13.22 -7.63 6.41
N GLN A 331 12.04 -7.55 7.03
CA GLN A 331 11.21 -6.34 6.97
C GLN A 331 11.92 -5.14 7.64
N ALA A 332 12.60 -5.35 8.77
CA ALA A 332 13.42 -4.30 9.40
C ALA A 332 14.58 -3.87 8.49
N ARG A 333 15.27 -4.82 7.84
CA ARG A 333 16.34 -4.54 6.88
C ARG A 333 15.79 -3.81 5.65
N PHE A 334 14.64 -4.25 5.12
CA PHE A 334 13.98 -3.60 4.00
C PHE A 334 13.62 -2.15 4.31
N TYR A 335 13.08 -1.87 5.52
CA TYR A 335 12.86 -0.50 6.00
C TYR A 335 14.14 0.35 5.98
N GLN A 336 15.26 -0.19 6.48
CA GLN A 336 16.54 0.54 6.50
C GLN A 336 17.00 0.96 5.10
N LEU A 337 16.67 0.16 4.08
CA LEU A 337 17.08 0.37 2.70
C LEU A 337 16.08 1.24 1.91
N SER A 338 14.78 1.04 2.11
CA SER A 338 13.70 1.68 1.34
C SER A 338 13.04 2.87 2.05
N GLY A 339 12.96 2.82 3.38
CA GLY A 339 12.14 3.71 4.20
C GLY A 339 10.69 3.24 4.37
N ASP A 340 10.29 2.14 3.74
CA ASP A 340 8.93 1.61 3.83
C ASP A 340 8.71 0.91 5.17
N LEU A 341 7.65 1.32 5.88
CA LEU A 341 7.40 0.84 7.24
C LEU A 341 6.99 -0.65 7.25
N PRO A 342 7.58 -1.45 8.15
CA PRO A 342 7.27 -2.87 8.24
C PRO A 342 5.80 -3.17 8.54
N ALA A 343 5.28 -4.26 7.99
CA ALA A 343 3.91 -4.74 8.27
C ALA A 343 3.79 -5.50 9.61
N ARG A 344 4.92 -5.74 10.28
CA ARG A 344 5.00 -6.54 11.52
C ARG A 344 5.48 -5.71 12.70
N PRO A 345 4.75 -5.65 13.84
CA PRO A 345 5.19 -4.97 15.06
C PRO A 345 6.56 -5.44 15.59
N SER A 346 6.89 -6.73 15.42
CA SER A 346 8.22 -7.25 15.81
C SER A 346 9.34 -6.62 14.98
N ALA A 347 9.13 -6.36 13.69
CA ALA A 347 10.10 -5.68 12.83
C ALA A 347 10.29 -4.21 13.23
N TRP A 348 9.24 -3.53 13.70
CA TRP A 348 9.33 -2.18 14.24
C TRP A 348 10.27 -2.11 15.44
N ARG A 349 10.18 -3.08 16.34
CA ARG A 349 11.10 -3.18 17.49
C ARG A 349 12.55 -3.38 17.06
N LEU A 350 12.78 -4.29 16.09
CA LEU A 350 14.12 -4.55 15.56
C LEU A 350 14.72 -3.33 14.85
N ALA A 351 13.91 -2.56 14.14
CA ALA A 351 14.32 -1.35 13.43
C ALA A 351 14.46 -0.11 14.36
N GLY A 352 14.08 -0.21 15.64
CA GLY A 352 14.10 0.91 16.59
C GLY A 352 13.08 2.02 16.28
N LEU A 353 12.08 1.73 15.46
CA LEU A 353 11.11 2.72 14.96
C LEU A 353 10.23 3.34 16.03
N ALA A 354 9.94 2.59 17.10
CA ALA A 354 9.13 3.09 18.20
C ALA A 354 9.80 4.24 19.00
N ALA A 355 11.13 4.37 18.91
CA ALA A 355 11.90 5.43 19.55
C ALA A 355 11.90 6.75 18.74
N ASP A 356 11.51 6.71 17.46
CA ASP A 356 11.36 7.90 16.62
C ASP A 356 9.93 8.45 16.75
N PRO A 357 9.69 9.62 17.34
CA PRO A 357 8.34 10.17 17.53
C PRO A 357 7.55 10.32 16.25
N ARG A 358 8.24 10.56 15.12
CA ARG A 358 7.60 10.69 13.81
C ARG A 358 7.12 9.35 13.26
N ALA A 359 7.90 8.30 13.44
CA ALA A 359 7.47 6.94 13.07
C ALA A 359 6.41 6.41 14.07
N ALA A 360 6.53 6.74 15.37
CA ALA A 360 5.57 6.32 16.39
C ALA A 360 4.14 6.77 16.11
N SER A 361 3.94 7.94 15.48
CA SER A 361 2.61 8.40 15.05
C SER A 361 1.96 7.43 14.02
N PHE A 362 2.77 6.83 13.13
CA PHE A 362 2.30 5.81 12.22
C PHE A 362 1.89 4.52 12.95
N LEU A 363 2.63 4.14 14.01
CA LEU A 363 2.26 2.96 14.81
C LEU A 363 0.88 3.13 15.43
N VAL A 364 0.61 4.31 16.02
CA VAL A 364 -0.70 4.64 16.57
C VAL A 364 -1.79 4.65 15.50
N GLN A 365 -1.51 5.22 14.31
CA GLN A 365 -2.48 5.26 13.22
C GLN A 365 -2.79 3.86 12.66
N LEU A 366 -1.80 2.96 12.58
CA LEU A 366 -1.96 1.60 12.05
C LEU A 366 -2.86 0.71 12.89
N GLU A 367 -3.09 1.04 14.16
CA GLU A 367 -4.08 0.37 15.00
C GLU A 367 -5.53 0.80 14.63
N HIS A 368 -5.66 1.92 13.88
CA HIS A 368 -6.92 2.54 13.50
C HIS A 368 -6.99 2.73 11.97
N VAL A 369 -6.86 1.63 11.23
CA VAL A 369 -6.96 1.63 9.78
C VAL A 369 -8.12 0.76 9.31
N ALA A 370 -8.73 1.14 8.20
CA ALA A 370 -9.78 0.39 7.54
C ALA A 370 -9.38 0.07 6.09
N PRO A 371 -9.66 -1.14 5.60
CA PRO A 371 -9.44 -1.48 4.20
C PRO A 371 -10.42 -0.73 3.31
N THR A 372 -10.03 -0.50 2.07
CA THR A 372 -10.96 -0.15 1.00
C THR A 372 -11.90 -1.33 0.72
N PRO A 373 -13.03 -1.12 0.03
CA PRO A 373 -13.89 -2.22 -0.39
C PRO A 373 -13.11 -3.30 -1.14
N LYS A 374 -13.21 -4.55 -0.70
CA LYS A 374 -12.49 -5.70 -1.27
C LYS A 374 -13.21 -6.25 -2.50
N VAL A 375 -13.36 -5.41 -3.50
CA VAL A 375 -13.99 -5.76 -4.78
C VAL A 375 -12.98 -5.63 -5.94
N PRO A 376 -13.05 -6.49 -6.95
CA PRO A 376 -12.14 -6.44 -8.09
C PRO A 376 -12.15 -5.10 -8.85
N GLU A 377 -13.25 -4.39 -8.78
CA GLU A 377 -13.47 -3.13 -9.49
C GLU A 377 -12.98 -1.89 -8.73
N TRP A 378 -12.32 -2.07 -7.56
CA TRP A 378 -11.99 -0.96 -6.66
C TRP A 378 -11.18 0.16 -7.33
N GLU A 379 -10.13 -0.17 -8.08
CA GLU A 379 -9.27 0.85 -8.72
C GLU A 379 -10.06 1.77 -9.67
N ARG A 380 -11.04 1.19 -10.37
CA ARG A 380 -11.95 1.97 -11.24
C ARG A 380 -12.90 2.84 -10.44
N ILE A 381 -13.41 2.33 -9.31
CA ILE A 381 -14.29 3.07 -8.40
C ILE A 381 -13.50 4.23 -7.77
N ALA A 382 -12.29 3.98 -7.28
CA ALA A 382 -11.42 4.98 -6.67
C ALA A 382 -11.14 6.16 -7.63
N THR A 383 -10.87 5.87 -8.89
CA THR A 383 -10.74 6.90 -9.93
C THR A 383 -12.01 7.75 -10.05
N ARG A 384 -13.21 7.14 -10.02
CA ARG A 384 -14.47 7.91 -10.08
C ARG A 384 -14.70 8.77 -8.84
N VAL A 385 -14.23 8.34 -7.66
CA VAL A 385 -14.28 9.16 -6.43
C VAL A 385 -13.44 10.42 -6.58
N ALA A 386 -12.19 10.31 -7.07
CA ALA A 386 -11.31 11.45 -7.31
C ALA A 386 -11.92 12.42 -8.35
N GLU A 387 -12.38 11.91 -9.48
CA GLU A 387 -13.04 12.71 -10.52
C GLU A 387 -14.30 13.43 -10.02
N CYS A 388 -15.11 12.76 -9.17
CA CYS A 388 -16.29 13.36 -8.54
C CYS A 388 -15.91 14.55 -7.66
N ALA A 389 -14.89 14.39 -6.80
CA ALA A 389 -14.41 15.46 -5.93
C ALA A 389 -13.87 16.64 -6.75
N GLU A 390 -13.09 16.38 -7.78
CA GLU A 390 -12.55 17.41 -8.68
C GLU A 390 -13.64 18.19 -9.42
N GLN A 391 -14.68 17.50 -9.93
CA GLN A 391 -15.81 18.15 -10.61
C GLN A 391 -16.53 19.14 -9.70
N VAL A 392 -16.80 18.76 -8.44
CA VAL A 392 -17.48 19.65 -7.48
C VAL A 392 -16.56 20.82 -7.12
N MET A 393 -15.29 20.55 -6.82
CA MET A 393 -14.31 21.59 -6.44
C MET A 393 -14.14 22.64 -7.54
N ARG A 394 -14.14 22.23 -8.82
CA ARG A 394 -14.07 23.16 -9.97
C ARG A 394 -15.40 23.83 -10.30
N GLY A 395 -16.45 23.61 -9.52
CA GLY A 395 -17.78 24.20 -9.72
C GLY A 395 -18.55 23.65 -10.90
N GLY A 396 -18.14 22.49 -11.45
CA GLY A 396 -18.81 21.85 -12.59
C GLY A 396 -20.13 21.18 -12.22
N ARG A 397 -20.36 20.88 -10.94
CA ARG A 397 -21.57 20.21 -10.45
C ARG A 397 -21.76 20.49 -8.96
N ASP A 398 -23.01 20.54 -8.49
CA ASP A 398 -23.28 20.55 -7.06
C ASP A 398 -23.00 19.17 -6.43
N LEU A 399 -22.77 19.15 -5.13
CA LEU A 399 -22.34 17.94 -4.41
C LEU A 399 -23.36 16.79 -4.51
N ASP A 400 -24.65 17.06 -4.32
CA ASP A 400 -25.67 16.02 -4.31
C ASP A 400 -25.86 15.39 -5.70
N ALA A 401 -25.83 16.22 -6.74
CA ALA A 401 -25.87 15.75 -8.12
C ALA A 401 -24.60 15.00 -8.51
N ALA A 402 -23.43 15.38 -7.99
CA ALA A 402 -22.17 14.68 -8.21
C ALA A 402 -22.15 13.31 -7.54
N LEU A 403 -22.60 13.22 -6.29
CA LEU A 403 -22.67 11.93 -5.57
C LEU A 403 -23.73 11.00 -6.19
N ALA A 404 -24.83 11.52 -6.69
CA ALA A 404 -25.83 10.73 -7.42
C ALA A 404 -25.27 10.16 -8.73
N ALA A 405 -24.46 10.96 -9.45
CA ALA A 405 -23.79 10.50 -10.65
C ALA A 405 -22.70 9.46 -10.33
N LEU A 406 -21.96 9.66 -9.24
CA LEU A 406 -20.97 8.71 -8.76
C LEU A 406 -21.59 7.35 -8.45
N ASP A 407 -22.69 7.30 -7.71
CA ASP A 407 -23.42 6.04 -7.42
C ASP A 407 -23.86 5.36 -8.73
N ALA A 408 -24.41 6.12 -9.68
CA ALA A 408 -24.81 5.58 -10.98
C ALA A 408 -23.63 5.02 -11.79
N ASP A 409 -22.47 5.68 -11.75
CA ASP A 409 -21.25 5.22 -12.41
C ASP A 409 -20.70 3.95 -11.75
N VAL A 410 -20.70 3.92 -10.42
CA VAL A 410 -20.26 2.75 -9.65
C VAL A 410 -21.22 1.57 -9.87
N ASP A 411 -22.50 1.80 -9.92
CA ASP A 411 -23.48 0.75 -10.24
C ASP A 411 -23.27 0.16 -11.63
N ARG A 412 -22.88 0.96 -12.63
CA ARG A 412 -22.50 0.44 -13.96
C ARG A 412 -21.18 -0.37 -13.89
N ILE A 413 -20.21 0.09 -13.13
CA ILE A 413 -18.96 -0.64 -12.94
C ILE A 413 -19.21 -2.02 -12.30
N LEU A 414 -20.13 -2.09 -11.34
CA LEU A 414 -20.47 -3.29 -10.57
C LEU A 414 -21.53 -4.20 -11.26
N GLU A 415 -22.05 -3.85 -12.44
CA GLU A 415 -23.12 -4.60 -13.11
C GLU A 415 -22.73 -6.08 -13.36
N LYS A 416 -21.53 -6.32 -13.90
CA LYS A 416 -21.04 -7.68 -14.14
C LYS A 416 -20.88 -8.44 -12.82
N ARG A 417 -20.40 -7.78 -11.76
CA ARG A 417 -20.26 -8.38 -10.45
C ARG A 417 -21.62 -8.82 -9.88
N ARG A 418 -22.65 -7.98 -9.96
CA ARG A 418 -24.02 -8.35 -9.54
C ARG A 418 -24.50 -9.60 -10.24
N TRP A 419 -24.40 -9.63 -11.56
CA TRP A 419 -24.79 -10.79 -12.36
C TRP A 419 -24.07 -12.07 -11.96
N LEU A 420 -22.73 -12.01 -11.70
CA LEU A 420 -21.96 -13.16 -11.25
C LEU A 420 -22.39 -13.65 -9.87
N LEU A 421 -22.64 -12.73 -8.93
CA LEU A 421 -23.07 -13.07 -7.57
C LEU A 421 -24.47 -13.69 -7.56
N ASP A 422 -25.39 -13.20 -8.39
CA ASP A 422 -26.75 -13.73 -8.50
C ASP A 422 -26.72 -15.17 -9.05
N ARG A 423 -25.93 -15.43 -10.08
CA ARG A 423 -25.75 -16.80 -10.60
C ARG A 423 -25.13 -17.76 -9.59
N SER A 424 -24.14 -17.30 -8.84
CA SER A 424 -23.50 -18.13 -7.82
C SER A 424 -24.47 -18.49 -6.68
N ALA A 425 -25.38 -17.59 -6.31
CA ALA A 425 -26.45 -17.85 -5.34
C ALA A 425 -27.41 -18.91 -5.86
N GLU A 426 -27.90 -18.78 -7.11
CA GLU A 426 -28.80 -19.75 -7.74
C GLU A 426 -28.16 -21.15 -7.88
N GLU A 427 -26.87 -21.23 -8.21
CA GLU A 427 -26.13 -22.50 -8.30
C GLU A 427 -25.98 -23.17 -6.94
N THR A 428 -25.83 -22.40 -5.85
CA THR A 428 -25.75 -22.90 -4.48
C THR A 428 -27.09 -23.43 -3.99
N GLU A 429 -28.19 -22.76 -4.30
CA GLU A 429 -29.55 -23.19 -3.95
C GLU A 429 -30.00 -24.44 -4.73
N ARG A 430 -29.45 -24.68 -5.92
CA ARG A 430 -29.76 -25.88 -6.75
C ARG A 430 -28.93 -27.11 -6.39
N ARG A 431 -27.93 -27.01 -5.52
CA ARG A 431 -27.17 -28.17 -5.04
C ARG A 431 -27.95 -28.84 -3.91
N PRO A 432 -28.34 -30.12 -4.07
CA PRO A 432 -29.13 -30.87 -3.07
C PRO A 432 -28.31 -31.11 -1.78
#